data_054cf5fce52edc21bf7d02d8c3677f8b
#
_entry.id   054cf5fce52edc21bf7d02d8c3677f8b
#
_cell.length_a   1.000
_cell.length_b   1.000
_cell.length_c   1.000
_cell.angle_alpha   90.00
_cell.angle_beta   90.00
_cell.angle_gamma   90.00
#
_symmetry.space_group_name_H-M   'P 1'
#
loop_
_entity.id
_entity.type
_entity.pdbx_description
1 polymer ?
#
loop_
_entity_poly.entity_id
_entity_poly.type
_entity_poly.pdbx_seq_one_letter_code
_entity_poly.pdbx_strand_id
1 'polypeptide(L)'
;MAWKLAVEEHRPVALVLSRQNIKTLPALGSSRREEAAQLAKGGYVVLDTPKPAVVMIATGSEVATLVEGAGLLASEGIPVRVVSVPSEGLFRDQPESYRQSVLPAGVVRYGLTSGLPVNLMGLVGENGMIHGLDHFGWSAPYSVLDEKFGYNGATVAAEVKKLLGK
;
A
#
# COMPACT_ATOMS: atom_id res chain seq x y z
N MET A 1 16.91 5.53 -4.23
CA MET A 1 16.88 5.54 -2.75
C MET A 1 17.13 4.16 -2.17
N ALA A 2 16.42 3.09 -2.61
CA ALA A 2 16.61 1.73 -2.06
C ALA A 2 18.06 1.21 -2.14
N TRP A 3 18.75 1.43 -3.27
CA TRP A 3 20.18 1.10 -3.40
C TRP A 3 21.07 1.87 -2.43
N LYS A 4 20.78 3.17 -2.20
CA LYS A 4 21.52 3.96 -1.21
C LYS A 4 21.37 3.34 0.17
N LEU A 5 20.13 3.04 0.57
CA LEU A 5 19.84 2.41 1.84
C LEU A 5 20.56 1.06 1.99
N ALA A 6 20.50 0.21 0.95
CA ALA A 6 21.16 -1.10 0.96
C ALA A 6 22.68 -1.03 1.15
N VAL A 7 23.32 0.03 0.65
CA VAL A 7 24.77 0.24 0.80
C VAL A 7 25.12 0.83 2.19
N GLU A 8 24.25 1.69 2.72
CA GLU A 8 24.47 2.37 4.01
C GLU A 8 24.11 1.48 5.21
N GLU A 9 23.23 0.52 5.05
CA GLU A 9 22.87 -0.42 6.11
C GLU A 9 23.97 -1.45 6.34
N HIS A 10 24.37 -1.62 7.60
CA HIS A 10 25.38 -2.63 7.99
C HIS A 10 24.76 -4.02 8.23
N ARG A 11 23.79 -4.41 7.41
CA ARG A 11 23.09 -5.69 7.48
C ARG A 11 22.71 -6.18 6.08
N PRO A 12 22.44 -7.47 5.86
CA PRO A 12 21.95 -7.96 4.58
C PRO A 12 20.64 -7.27 4.19
N VAL A 13 20.56 -6.79 2.94
CA VAL A 13 19.37 -6.15 2.38
C VAL A 13 18.99 -6.86 1.07
N ALA A 14 17.75 -7.33 0.97
CA ALA A 14 17.19 -7.87 -0.25
C ALA A 14 16.29 -6.83 -0.93
N LEU A 15 16.55 -6.54 -2.20
CA LEU A 15 15.70 -5.68 -3.02
C LEU A 15 14.81 -6.55 -3.91
N VAL A 16 13.53 -6.67 -3.55
CA VAL A 16 12.53 -7.40 -4.33
C VAL A 16 11.82 -6.42 -5.25
N LEU A 17 12.02 -6.58 -6.56
CA LEU A 17 11.55 -5.64 -7.58
C LEU A 17 10.45 -6.26 -8.43
N SER A 18 9.50 -5.44 -8.91
CA SER A 18 8.46 -5.84 -9.84
C SER A 18 9.05 -6.18 -11.21
N ARG A 19 8.51 -7.20 -11.89
CA ARG A 19 8.88 -7.53 -13.28
C ARG A 19 8.15 -6.68 -14.29
N GLN A 20 6.89 -6.31 -14.00
CA GLN A 20 6.08 -5.44 -14.85
C GLN A 20 6.48 -3.97 -14.68
N ASN A 21 6.17 -3.17 -15.71
CA ASN A 21 6.25 -1.73 -15.61
C ASN A 21 5.17 -1.21 -14.66
N ILE A 22 5.57 -0.39 -13.69
CA ILE A 22 4.65 0.28 -12.76
C ILE A 22 4.51 1.74 -13.12
N LYS A 23 3.30 2.28 -12.96
CA LYS A 23 3.01 3.70 -13.23
C LYS A 23 3.71 4.59 -12.20
N THR A 24 4.29 5.69 -12.66
CA THR A 24 4.73 6.75 -11.74
C THR A 24 3.50 7.45 -11.17
N LEU A 25 3.39 7.45 -9.86
CA LEU A 25 2.27 8.07 -9.17
C LEU A 25 2.42 9.60 -9.09
N PRO A 26 1.33 10.37 -9.09
CA PRO A 26 1.38 11.81 -8.85
C PRO A 26 1.95 12.11 -7.46
N ALA A 27 2.66 13.22 -7.33
CA ALA A 27 3.18 13.69 -6.05
C ALA A 27 2.06 14.29 -5.19
N LEU A 28 2.20 14.19 -3.87
CA LEU A 28 1.39 14.94 -2.91
C LEU A 28 1.85 16.40 -2.78
N GLY A 29 3.15 16.61 -2.87
CA GLY A 29 3.82 17.89 -2.71
C GLY A 29 4.70 18.26 -3.90
N SER A 30 5.99 18.58 -3.63
CA SER A 30 6.93 19.09 -4.62
C SER A 30 7.30 18.07 -5.70
N SER A 31 7.68 16.86 -5.29
CA SER A 31 8.01 15.80 -6.25
C SER A 31 7.85 14.41 -5.65
N ARG A 32 7.43 13.44 -6.46
CA ARG A 32 7.39 12.02 -6.07
C ARG A 32 8.77 11.49 -5.69
N ARG A 33 9.84 12.00 -6.30
CA ARG A 33 11.21 11.59 -5.98
C ARG A 33 11.59 11.95 -4.54
N GLU A 34 11.24 13.15 -4.10
CA GLU A 34 11.52 13.61 -2.73
C GLU A 34 10.67 12.83 -1.72
N GLU A 35 9.40 12.62 -2.02
CA GLU A 35 8.52 11.81 -1.18
C GLU A 35 8.99 10.36 -1.06
N ALA A 36 9.46 9.76 -2.17
CA ALA A 36 10.03 8.42 -2.17
C ALA A 36 11.35 8.31 -1.35
N ALA A 37 11.99 9.42 -0.97
CA ALA A 37 13.10 9.39 -0.03
C ALA A 37 12.69 8.89 1.35
N GLN A 38 11.40 8.99 1.70
CA GLN A 38 10.84 8.44 2.93
C GLN A 38 10.83 6.90 2.97
N LEU A 39 11.18 6.23 1.86
CA LEU A 39 11.44 4.80 1.82
C LEU A 39 12.43 4.37 2.93
N ALA A 40 13.38 5.22 3.30
CA ALA A 40 14.30 4.98 4.41
C ALA A 40 13.59 4.77 5.76
N LYS A 41 12.36 5.22 5.90
CA LYS A 41 11.51 4.99 7.09
C LYS A 41 10.65 3.73 6.98
N GLY A 42 10.74 2.99 5.88
CA GLY A 42 10.05 1.74 5.64
C GLY A 42 8.59 1.84 5.23
N GLY A 43 7.91 2.94 5.54
CA GLY A 43 6.51 3.19 5.16
C GLY A 43 6.22 4.68 5.11
N TYR A 44 5.40 5.13 4.15
CA TYR A 44 5.08 6.54 3.97
C TYR A 44 3.75 6.75 3.22
N VAL A 45 3.16 7.92 3.39
CA VAL A 45 1.90 8.30 2.74
C VAL A 45 2.15 8.64 1.27
N VAL A 46 1.32 8.07 0.38
CA VAL A 46 1.36 8.26 -1.08
C VAL A 46 0.22 9.15 -1.56
N LEU A 47 -0.95 9.02 -0.95
CA LEU A 47 -2.13 9.84 -1.21
C LEU A 47 -2.80 10.11 0.13
N ASP A 48 -3.25 11.35 0.35
CA ASP A 48 -3.90 11.73 1.59
C ASP A 48 -5.12 12.61 1.35
N THR A 49 -6.14 12.38 2.17
CA THR A 49 -7.28 13.27 2.30
C THR A 49 -7.53 13.57 3.78
N PRO A 50 -8.00 14.78 4.12
CA PRO A 50 -8.29 15.11 5.51
C PRO A 50 -9.32 14.14 6.12
N LYS A 51 -9.03 13.64 7.33
CA LYS A 51 -9.90 12.71 8.08
C LYS A 51 -10.29 11.47 7.24
N PRO A 52 -9.33 10.63 6.82
CA PRO A 52 -9.62 9.47 6.01
C PRO A 52 -10.59 8.52 6.73
N ALA A 53 -11.59 8.02 6.01
CA ALA A 53 -12.49 6.98 6.50
C ALA A 53 -11.80 5.60 6.54
N VAL A 54 -10.77 5.42 5.68
CA VAL A 54 -9.98 4.19 5.60
C VAL A 54 -8.54 4.52 5.23
N VAL A 55 -7.59 3.75 5.79
CA VAL A 55 -6.20 3.74 5.35
C VAL A 55 -5.95 2.48 4.53
N MET A 56 -5.53 2.66 3.28
CA MET A 56 -5.24 1.57 2.34
C MET A 56 -3.72 1.36 2.26
N ILE A 57 -3.26 0.12 2.45
CA ILE A 57 -1.86 -0.25 2.65
C ILE A 57 -1.43 -1.25 1.59
N ALA A 58 -0.32 -0.98 0.91
CA ALA A 58 0.30 -1.93 -0.02
C ALA A 58 1.81 -1.69 -0.15
N THR A 59 2.46 -2.54 -0.92
CA THR A 59 3.86 -2.38 -1.36
C THR A 59 3.98 -2.64 -2.86
N GLY A 60 5.02 -2.11 -3.50
CA GLY A 60 5.32 -2.39 -4.91
C GLY A 60 4.22 -1.94 -5.88
N SER A 61 3.84 -2.82 -6.78
CA SER A 61 2.85 -2.58 -7.85
C SER A 61 1.46 -2.31 -7.32
N GLU A 62 1.06 -2.94 -6.22
CA GLU A 62 -0.28 -2.85 -5.64
C GLU A 62 -0.59 -1.44 -5.12
N VAL A 63 0.43 -0.61 -4.88
CA VAL A 63 0.23 0.79 -4.48
C VAL A 63 -0.48 1.59 -5.59
N ALA A 64 -0.14 1.34 -6.86
CA ALA A 64 -0.81 1.99 -7.99
C ALA A 64 -2.29 1.57 -8.08
N THR A 65 -2.58 0.30 -7.85
CA THR A 65 -3.95 -0.24 -7.80
C THR A 65 -4.76 0.40 -6.66
N LEU A 66 -4.14 0.60 -5.49
CA LEU A 66 -4.80 1.34 -4.40
C LEU A 66 -5.10 2.80 -4.77
N VAL A 67 -4.18 3.47 -5.47
CA VAL A 67 -4.41 4.87 -5.92
C VAL A 67 -5.55 4.94 -6.95
N GLU A 68 -5.68 3.95 -7.84
CA GLU A 68 -6.82 3.85 -8.76
C GLU A 68 -8.13 3.66 -7.98
N GLY A 69 -8.18 2.74 -7.02
CA GLY A 69 -9.33 2.53 -6.13
C GLY A 69 -9.67 3.77 -5.31
N ALA A 70 -8.65 4.49 -4.82
CA ALA A 70 -8.81 5.76 -4.10
C ALA A 70 -9.50 6.83 -4.97
N GLY A 71 -9.17 6.91 -6.25
CA GLY A 71 -9.83 7.81 -7.20
C GLY A 71 -11.33 7.52 -7.35
N LEU A 72 -11.71 6.24 -7.43
CA LEU A 72 -13.11 5.82 -7.48
C LEU A 72 -13.85 6.15 -6.18
N LEU A 73 -13.25 5.87 -5.03
CA LEU A 73 -13.82 6.17 -3.72
C LEU A 73 -13.99 7.68 -3.52
N ALA A 74 -13.01 8.48 -3.95
CA ALA A 74 -13.09 9.94 -3.88
C ALA A 74 -14.24 10.52 -4.72
N SER A 75 -14.51 9.95 -5.90
CA SER A 75 -15.66 10.36 -6.72
C SER A 75 -17.02 10.09 -6.06
N GLU A 76 -17.07 9.17 -5.10
CA GLU A 76 -18.23 8.84 -4.28
C GLU A 76 -18.21 9.58 -2.91
N GLY A 77 -17.28 10.52 -2.71
CA GLY A 77 -17.16 11.32 -1.48
C GLY A 77 -16.59 10.54 -0.28
N ILE A 78 -15.89 9.44 -0.51
CA ILE A 78 -15.25 8.64 0.54
C ILE A 78 -13.79 9.06 0.67
N PRO A 79 -13.39 9.76 1.76
CA PRO A 79 -12.02 10.20 1.96
C PRO A 79 -11.12 9.02 2.33
N VAL A 80 -9.97 8.91 1.68
CA VAL A 80 -9.04 7.79 1.89
C VAL A 80 -7.60 8.27 2.03
N ARG A 81 -6.77 7.46 2.68
CA ARG A 81 -5.31 7.59 2.69
C ARG A 81 -4.70 6.34 2.07
N VAL A 82 -3.72 6.51 1.18
CA VAL A 82 -2.93 5.41 0.63
C VAL A 82 -1.52 5.46 1.21
N VAL A 83 -1.05 4.34 1.71
CA VAL A 83 0.27 4.17 2.33
C VAL A 83 1.06 3.09 1.59
N SER A 84 2.28 3.43 1.20
CA SER A 84 3.26 2.47 0.70
C SER A 84 4.13 2.00 1.84
N VAL A 85 4.25 0.68 2.05
CA VAL A 85 5.12 0.07 3.07
C VAL A 85 6.13 -0.87 2.39
N PRO A 86 7.18 -0.33 1.74
CA PRO A 86 8.19 -1.15 1.08
C PRO A 86 9.04 -1.98 2.04
N SER A 87 9.10 -1.63 3.32
CA SER A 87 9.79 -2.40 4.35
C SER A 87 9.08 -2.29 5.70
N GLU A 88 8.33 -3.32 6.06
CA GLU A 88 7.64 -3.36 7.36
C GLU A 88 8.61 -3.31 8.53
N GLY A 89 9.77 -3.99 8.44
CA GLY A 89 10.79 -3.97 9.49
C GLY A 89 11.28 -2.55 9.78
N LEU A 90 11.71 -1.82 8.76
CA LEU A 90 12.14 -0.43 8.90
C LEU A 90 11.01 0.49 9.41
N PHE A 91 9.77 0.22 9.02
CA PHE A 91 8.63 0.99 9.50
C PHE A 91 8.34 0.71 10.98
N ARG A 92 8.45 -0.52 11.42
CA ARG A 92 8.28 -0.91 12.84
C ARG A 92 9.35 -0.28 13.75
N ASP A 93 10.57 -0.13 13.23
CA ASP A 93 11.69 0.49 13.94
C ASP A 93 11.52 2.02 14.11
N GLN A 94 10.54 2.64 13.43
CA GLN A 94 10.29 4.07 13.56
C GLN A 94 9.64 4.41 14.92
N PRO A 95 9.86 5.65 15.42
CA PRO A 95 9.15 6.14 16.59
C PRO A 95 7.64 6.02 16.43
N GLU A 96 6.94 5.76 17.53
CA GLU A 96 5.49 5.60 17.51
C GLU A 96 4.76 6.82 16.93
N SER A 97 5.25 8.02 17.22
CA SER A 97 4.71 9.26 16.66
C SER A 97 4.74 9.28 15.14
N TYR A 98 5.82 8.77 14.51
CA TYR A 98 5.88 8.64 13.06
C TYR A 98 4.90 7.56 12.56
N ARG A 99 4.90 6.40 13.17
CA ARG A 99 3.98 5.30 12.79
C ARG A 99 2.52 5.76 12.87
N GLN A 100 2.14 6.48 13.92
CA GLN A 100 0.81 7.05 14.09
C GLN A 100 0.50 8.14 13.06
N SER A 101 1.47 8.94 12.64
CA SER A 101 1.28 9.94 11.59
C SER A 101 0.97 9.30 10.23
N VAL A 102 1.52 8.11 9.95
CA VAL A 102 1.31 7.33 8.72
C VAL A 102 0.06 6.45 8.82
N LEU A 103 -0.07 5.69 9.91
CA LEU A 103 -1.17 4.75 10.21
C LEU A 103 -1.90 5.20 11.49
N PRO A 104 -2.79 6.21 11.42
CA PRO A 104 -3.47 6.74 12.59
C PRO A 104 -4.31 5.67 13.28
N ALA A 105 -4.34 5.73 14.62
CA ALA A 105 -5.20 4.88 15.43
C ALA A 105 -6.68 5.19 15.18
N GLY A 106 -7.53 4.18 15.34
CA GLY A 106 -8.99 4.33 15.22
C GLY A 106 -9.53 4.45 13.80
N VAL A 107 -8.65 4.44 12.78
CA VAL A 107 -9.07 4.39 11.38
C VAL A 107 -8.97 2.95 10.88
N VAL A 108 -10.05 2.45 10.30
CA VAL A 108 -10.07 1.09 9.72
C VAL A 108 -9.07 0.99 8.56
N ARG A 109 -8.51 -0.20 8.35
CA ARG A 109 -7.44 -0.40 7.39
C ARG A 109 -7.79 -1.47 6.37
N TYR A 110 -7.40 -1.22 5.13
CA TYR A 110 -7.49 -2.16 4.02
C TYR A 110 -6.10 -2.46 3.49
N GLY A 111 -5.75 -3.73 3.34
CA GLY A 111 -4.47 -4.17 2.81
C GLY A 111 -4.61 -4.82 1.44
N LEU A 112 -3.69 -4.54 0.51
CA LEU A 112 -3.60 -5.22 -0.78
C LEU A 112 -2.20 -5.81 -0.96
N THR A 113 -2.12 -7.12 -1.22
CA THR A 113 -0.85 -7.82 -1.45
C THR A 113 -1.01 -8.93 -2.47
N SER A 114 -0.06 -9.08 -3.37
CA SER A 114 0.02 -10.24 -4.27
C SER A 114 0.57 -11.51 -3.59
N GLY A 115 0.92 -11.40 -2.32
CA GLY A 115 1.30 -12.53 -1.46
C GLY A 115 0.18 -12.98 -0.54
N LEU A 116 0.55 -13.78 0.48
CA LEU A 116 -0.40 -14.24 1.49
C LEU A 116 -0.92 -13.07 2.35
N PRO A 117 -2.21 -13.05 2.72
CA PRO A 117 -2.78 -12.02 3.60
C PRO A 117 -2.02 -11.83 4.92
N VAL A 118 -1.43 -12.88 5.47
CA VAL A 118 -0.63 -12.83 6.70
C VAL A 118 0.50 -11.80 6.64
N ASN A 119 1.01 -11.50 5.46
CA ASN A 119 2.10 -10.53 5.27
C ASN A 119 1.72 -9.09 5.67
N LEU A 120 0.42 -8.76 5.71
CA LEU A 120 -0.07 -7.43 6.08
C LEU A 120 -0.85 -7.41 7.40
N MET A 121 -1.07 -8.56 8.04
CA MET A 121 -1.87 -8.62 9.29
C MET A 121 -1.35 -7.69 10.38
N GLY A 122 -0.03 -7.59 10.53
CA GLY A 122 0.60 -6.71 11.52
C GLY A 122 0.40 -5.21 11.27
N LEU A 123 0.10 -4.82 10.03
CA LEU A 123 -0.17 -3.43 9.64
C LEU A 123 -1.67 -3.12 9.60
N VAL A 124 -2.47 -4.07 9.15
CA VAL A 124 -3.92 -3.89 8.95
C VAL A 124 -4.69 -4.07 10.27
N GLY A 125 -4.31 -5.06 11.07
CA GLY A 125 -4.97 -5.37 12.34
C GLY A 125 -6.26 -6.19 12.16
N GLU A 126 -6.86 -6.57 13.27
CA GLU A 126 -8.00 -7.51 13.31
C GLU A 126 -9.31 -6.94 12.73
N ASN A 127 -9.51 -5.64 12.83
CA ASN A 127 -10.72 -4.97 12.35
C ASN A 127 -10.64 -4.52 10.89
N GLY A 128 -9.55 -4.84 10.19
CA GLY A 128 -9.34 -4.49 8.80
C GLY A 128 -9.67 -5.63 7.84
N MET A 129 -9.49 -5.36 6.56
CA MET A 129 -9.64 -6.34 5.49
C MET A 129 -8.33 -6.42 4.69
N ILE A 130 -7.95 -7.63 4.28
CA ILE A 130 -6.78 -7.85 3.43
C ILE A 130 -7.20 -8.64 2.19
N HIS A 131 -6.95 -8.06 1.03
CA HIS A 131 -7.00 -8.77 -0.24
C HIS A 131 -5.62 -9.33 -0.56
N GLY A 132 -5.51 -10.63 -0.72
CA GLY A 132 -4.27 -11.33 -1.03
C GLY A 132 -4.54 -12.67 -1.70
N LEU A 133 -3.48 -13.39 -2.08
CA LEU A 133 -3.60 -14.74 -2.63
C LEU A 133 -3.37 -15.77 -1.53
N ASP A 134 -4.34 -16.64 -1.32
CA ASP A 134 -4.29 -17.78 -0.39
C ASP A 134 -4.00 -19.12 -1.10
N HIS A 135 -3.72 -19.07 -2.38
CA HIS A 135 -3.43 -20.21 -3.25
C HIS A 135 -2.23 -19.91 -4.17
N PHE A 136 -1.77 -20.92 -4.90
CA PHE A 136 -0.72 -20.74 -5.90
C PHE A 136 -1.17 -19.82 -7.04
N GLY A 137 -0.24 -18.97 -7.52
CA GLY A 137 -0.46 -18.13 -8.68
C GLY A 137 -0.67 -18.93 -9.98
N TRP A 138 -1.19 -18.26 -11.00
CA TRP A 138 -1.36 -18.84 -12.34
C TRP A 138 -0.32 -18.28 -13.30
N SER A 139 -0.16 -18.96 -14.45
CA SER A 139 0.73 -18.50 -15.51
C SER A 139 -0.06 -17.83 -16.62
N ALA A 140 -0.01 -16.50 -16.66
CA ALA A 140 -0.62 -15.67 -17.68
C ALA A 140 0.06 -14.28 -17.70
N PRO A 141 -0.20 -13.43 -18.71
CA PRO A 141 0.15 -12.02 -18.63
C PRO A 141 -0.41 -11.35 -17.38
N TYR A 142 0.36 -10.45 -16.76
CA TYR A 142 -0.04 -9.84 -15.48
C TYR A 142 -1.43 -9.17 -15.53
N SER A 143 -1.78 -8.52 -16.65
CA SER A 143 -3.09 -7.87 -16.81
C SER A 143 -4.28 -8.84 -16.73
N VAL A 144 -4.08 -10.07 -17.23
CA VAL A 144 -5.08 -11.15 -17.12
C VAL A 144 -5.18 -11.64 -15.68
N LEU A 145 -4.05 -11.74 -14.99
CA LEU A 145 -4.01 -12.16 -13.58
C LEU A 145 -4.62 -11.07 -12.68
N ASP A 146 -4.32 -9.81 -12.92
CA ASP A 146 -4.90 -8.68 -12.18
C ASP A 146 -6.43 -8.67 -12.28
N GLU A 147 -6.97 -8.92 -13.48
CA GLU A 147 -8.41 -9.05 -13.67
C GLU A 147 -8.99 -10.26 -12.94
N LYS A 148 -8.36 -11.44 -13.11
CA LYS A 148 -8.83 -12.71 -12.53
C LYS A 148 -8.79 -12.73 -11.02
N PHE A 149 -7.77 -12.14 -10.42
CA PHE A 149 -7.57 -12.11 -8.97
C PHE A 149 -8.03 -10.81 -8.32
N GLY A 150 -8.62 -9.89 -9.08
CA GLY A 150 -9.19 -8.66 -8.53
C GLY A 150 -8.16 -7.57 -8.17
N TYR A 151 -6.94 -7.63 -8.71
CA TYR A 151 -5.93 -6.58 -8.48
C TYR A 151 -6.17 -5.35 -9.37
N ASN A 152 -7.35 -4.75 -9.23
CA ASN A 152 -7.78 -3.57 -9.97
C ASN A 152 -8.52 -2.58 -9.06
N GLY A 153 -8.58 -1.31 -9.48
CA GLY A 153 -9.18 -0.25 -8.68
C GLY A 153 -10.67 -0.46 -8.38
N ALA A 154 -11.41 -1.10 -9.29
CA ALA A 154 -12.85 -1.35 -9.09
C ALA A 154 -13.10 -2.36 -7.95
N THR A 155 -12.34 -3.45 -7.91
CA THR A 155 -12.40 -4.43 -6.83
C THR A 155 -12.01 -3.81 -5.50
N VAL A 156 -10.91 -3.05 -5.47
CA VAL A 156 -10.47 -2.33 -4.26
C VAL A 156 -11.57 -1.41 -3.75
N ALA A 157 -12.19 -0.61 -4.62
CA ALA A 157 -13.26 0.30 -4.21
C ALA A 157 -14.48 -0.44 -3.67
N ALA A 158 -14.89 -1.56 -4.29
CA ALA A 158 -16.00 -2.37 -3.84
C ALA A 158 -15.73 -3.01 -2.46
N GLU A 159 -14.54 -3.57 -2.25
CA GLU A 159 -14.16 -4.18 -0.98
C GLU A 159 -14.03 -3.15 0.15
N VAL A 160 -13.47 -1.98 -0.15
CA VAL A 160 -13.40 -0.88 0.84
C VAL A 160 -14.81 -0.40 1.21
N LYS A 161 -15.72 -0.26 0.27
CA LYS A 161 -17.13 0.08 0.58
C LYS A 161 -17.77 -0.98 1.48
N LYS A 162 -17.59 -2.26 1.16
CA LYS A 162 -18.06 -3.37 2.01
C LYS A 162 -17.46 -3.30 3.41
N LEU A 163 -16.15 -3.02 3.55
CA LEU A 163 -15.47 -2.84 4.85
C LEU A 163 -16.06 -1.69 5.66
N LEU A 164 -16.50 -0.62 4.99
CA LEU A 164 -17.12 0.56 5.61
C LEU A 164 -18.64 0.41 5.83
N GLY A 165 -19.25 -0.72 5.45
CA GLY A 165 -20.70 -0.95 5.56
C GLY A 165 -21.53 -0.11 4.59
N LYS A 166 -20.99 0.19 3.42
CA LYS A 166 -21.61 1.02 2.37
C LYS A 166 -21.93 0.23 1.11
#